data_f177fab1e1808c2bd5cd964ade4aec12
#
_entry.id   f177fab1e1808c2bd5cd964ade4aec12
#
_cell.length_a   1.000
_cell.length_b   1.000
_cell.length_c   1.000
_cell.angle_alpha   90.00
_cell.angle_beta   90.00
_cell.angle_gamma   90.00
#
_symmetry.space_group_name_H-M   'P 1'
#
loop_
_entity.id
_entity.type
_entity.pdbx_description
1 polymer ?
#
loop_
_entity_poly.entity_id
_entity_poly.type
_entity_poly.pdbx_seq_one_letter_code
_entity_poly.pdbx_strand_id
1 'polypeptide(L)'
;MSLWEGLTGQAEAIAILEAAASSSALGSTDESSMTHSWLITGPPGSGRSNIAYAFAAALLGTRGDETEESVFKQVMARTHPDLGVLSTERVIISIDEVRKLVSSSQFSPSVGHYRVMIIEDADRMAERTSNVLLKALEEPPPRTVWILCAPSEADLIPTIRSRVRCVRLRTPAIADVAQLLQDRDGVAPDIALRAAREAQSHIGMAHRLATNADARERRERTLTTVLEIRTVADAVIAATTLLDLSKADATALTEERDAQEREAALRSLGVAPGGTIPPALRAQLKAMEEDQKRRATRGLRDGIDRIMVDLLSLYRDILLTQIGAPGELINLSILNNINAVAARTTPVATLAIMDGIAEARRRIESNVAPALALEAMLVKVVVSGRGV
;
A
#
# COMPACT_ATOMS: atom_id res chain seq x y z
N MET A 1 -2.46 20.18 16.11
CA MET A 1 -2.54 19.51 14.80
C MET A 1 -3.95 18.92 14.64
N SER A 2 -4.66 19.23 13.54
CA SER A 2 -5.95 18.56 13.26
C SER A 2 -5.71 17.08 12.95
N LEU A 3 -6.58 16.19 13.40
CA LEU A 3 -6.51 14.73 13.11
C LEU A 3 -6.44 14.43 11.60
N TRP A 4 -6.96 15.35 10.78
CA TRP A 4 -7.07 15.23 9.33
C TRP A 4 -5.94 15.94 8.58
N GLU A 5 -5.02 16.56 9.30
CA GLU A 5 -3.86 17.25 8.72
C GLU A 5 -2.94 16.25 8.01
N GLY A 6 -2.55 16.56 6.78
CA GLY A 6 -1.75 15.65 5.96
C GLY A 6 -2.54 14.63 5.11
N LEU A 7 -3.88 14.64 5.16
CA LEU A 7 -4.75 13.83 4.30
C LEU A 7 -5.10 14.60 3.02
N THR A 8 -4.10 14.72 2.17
CA THR A 8 -4.13 15.55 0.95
C THR A 8 -5.15 15.05 -0.08
N GLY A 9 -5.94 15.98 -0.64
CA GLY A 9 -6.87 15.70 -1.74
C GLY A 9 -8.14 14.92 -1.36
N GLN A 10 -8.46 14.76 -0.06
CA GLN A 10 -9.57 13.91 0.42
C GLN A 10 -10.70 14.69 1.14
N ALA A 11 -10.90 15.97 0.82
CA ALA A 11 -11.83 16.83 1.54
C ALA A 11 -13.27 16.27 1.66
N GLU A 12 -13.78 15.63 0.60
CA GLU A 12 -15.13 15.02 0.61
C GLU A 12 -15.21 13.82 1.56
N ALA A 13 -14.19 12.93 1.52
CA ALA A 13 -14.13 11.78 2.40
C ALA A 13 -13.96 12.19 3.86
N ILE A 14 -13.13 13.20 4.12
CA ILE A 14 -12.92 13.78 5.45
C ILE A 14 -14.23 14.33 5.98
N ALA A 15 -14.96 15.15 5.21
CA ALA A 15 -16.24 15.73 5.64
C ALA A 15 -17.28 14.66 6.03
N ILE A 16 -17.35 13.55 5.29
CA ILE A 16 -18.26 12.43 5.62
C ILE A 16 -17.87 11.79 6.96
N LEU A 17 -16.58 11.54 7.18
CA LEU A 17 -16.09 10.87 8.38
C LEU A 17 -16.13 11.78 9.62
N GLU A 18 -15.84 13.08 9.46
CA GLU A 18 -16.00 14.08 10.51
C GLU A 18 -17.45 14.23 10.94
N ALA A 19 -18.39 14.30 9.99
CA ALA A 19 -19.81 14.36 10.30
C ALA A 19 -20.27 13.12 11.08
N ALA A 20 -19.77 11.93 10.70
CA ALA A 20 -20.06 10.69 11.40
C ALA A 20 -19.48 10.67 12.83
N ALA A 21 -18.23 11.09 13.02
CA ALA A 21 -17.60 11.15 14.33
C ALA A 21 -18.29 12.19 15.24
N SER A 22 -18.64 13.36 14.72
CA SER A 22 -19.30 14.44 15.47
C SER A 22 -20.72 14.07 15.91
N SER A 23 -21.50 13.42 15.04
CA SER A 23 -22.87 12.98 15.40
C SER A 23 -22.84 11.93 16.50
N SER A 24 -21.81 11.10 16.54
CA SER A 24 -21.59 10.09 17.54
C SER A 24 -21.25 10.67 18.94
N ALA A 25 -20.51 11.77 18.99
CA ALA A 25 -20.09 12.42 20.25
C ALA A 25 -21.24 13.17 20.94
N LEU A 26 -22.21 13.70 20.19
CA LEU A 26 -23.30 14.52 20.71
C LEU A 26 -24.50 13.72 21.22
N GLY A 27 -24.50 12.39 21.14
CA GLY A 27 -25.69 11.59 21.50
C GLY A 27 -26.91 11.97 20.69
N SER A 28 -26.73 12.56 19.52
CA SER A 28 -27.83 13.06 18.68
C SER A 28 -28.63 11.88 18.15
N THR A 29 -29.95 12.03 18.15
CA THR A 29 -30.93 11.07 17.62
C THR A 29 -30.87 10.93 16.10
N ASP A 30 -29.94 11.59 15.44
CA ASP A 30 -29.74 11.52 14.00
C ASP A 30 -28.82 10.34 13.66
N GLU A 31 -29.35 9.12 13.81
CA GLU A 31 -28.67 7.85 13.50
C GLU A 31 -28.27 7.70 12.00
N SER A 32 -28.67 8.67 11.16
CA SER A 32 -28.51 8.59 9.70
C SER A 32 -27.08 8.77 9.24
N SER A 33 -26.19 9.41 9.99
CA SER A 33 -24.82 9.72 9.61
C SER A 33 -23.81 8.69 10.13
N MET A 34 -24.04 8.07 11.30
CA MET A 34 -23.15 7.07 11.89
C MET A 34 -23.59 5.65 11.58
N THR A 35 -22.68 4.81 11.16
CA THR A 35 -22.86 3.36 11.01
C THR A 35 -21.72 2.63 11.72
N HIS A 36 -21.97 1.39 12.10
CA HIS A 36 -20.98 0.55 12.79
C HIS A 36 -19.97 -0.13 11.86
N SER A 37 -20.16 -0.06 10.54
CA SER A 37 -19.29 -0.73 9.58
C SER A 37 -18.98 0.15 8.37
N TRP A 38 -17.71 0.44 8.17
CA TRP A 38 -17.19 1.33 7.14
C TRP A 38 -16.24 0.60 6.20
N LEU A 39 -16.27 0.99 4.94
CA LEU A 39 -15.31 0.56 3.94
C LEU A 39 -14.66 1.78 3.31
N ILE A 40 -13.37 1.93 3.49
CA ILE A 40 -12.56 2.99 2.86
C ILE A 40 -11.89 2.39 1.63
N THR A 41 -12.26 2.88 0.45
CA THR A 41 -11.69 2.43 -0.81
C THR A 41 -10.90 3.52 -1.49
N GLY A 42 -9.96 3.12 -2.35
CA GLY A 42 -9.15 4.03 -3.15
C GLY A 42 -7.91 3.35 -3.70
N PRO A 43 -7.27 3.92 -4.71
CA PRO A 43 -6.08 3.33 -5.31
C PRO A 43 -4.94 3.19 -4.29
N PRO A 44 -3.96 2.30 -4.53
CA PRO A 44 -2.77 2.21 -3.71
C PRO A 44 -2.11 3.58 -3.54
N GLY A 45 -1.71 3.92 -2.31
CA GLY A 45 -1.08 5.21 -2.00
C GLY A 45 -2.01 6.41 -1.85
N SER A 46 -3.33 6.24 -1.94
CA SER A 46 -4.32 7.31 -1.69
C SER A 46 -4.49 7.70 -0.23
N GLY A 47 -3.82 7.00 0.71
CA GLY A 47 -3.89 7.30 2.14
C GLY A 47 -5.00 6.57 2.90
N ARG A 48 -5.52 5.45 2.39
CA ARG A 48 -6.60 4.65 3.03
C ARG A 48 -6.34 4.37 4.51
N SER A 49 -5.17 3.82 4.85
CA SER A 49 -4.85 3.51 6.24
C SER A 49 -4.75 4.78 7.09
N ASN A 50 -4.16 5.85 6.56
CA ASN A 50 -4.02 7.11 7.30
C ASN A 50 -5.38 7.70 7.65
N ILE A 51 -6.32 7.73 6.69
CA ILE A 51 -7.68 8.24 6.94
C ILE A 51 -8.47 7.31 7.87
N ALA A 52 -8.26 5.98 7.80
CA ALA A 52 -8.84 5.03 8.73
C ALA A 52 -8.36 5.27 10.17
N TYR A 53 -7.07 5.53 10.36
CA TYR A 53 -6.51 5.86 11.67
C TYR A 53 -6.99 7.23 12.18
N ALA A 54 -7.07 8.25 11.32
CA ALA A 54 -7.63 9.54 11.69
C ALA A 54 -9.09 9.42 12.14
N PHE A 55 -9.90 8.67 11.39
CA PHE A 55 -11.27 8.39 11.76
C PHE A 55 -11.39 7.57 13.07
N ALA A 56 -10.54 6.58 13.25
CA ALA A 56 -10.47 5.83 14.50
C ALA A 56 -10.14 6.75 15.69
N ALA A 57 -9.19 7.66 15.56
CA ALA A 57 -8.84 8.60 16.61
C ALA A 57 -10.03 9.54 16.94
N ALA A 58 -10.75 10.02 15.92
CA ALA A 58 -11.93 10.84 16.11
C ALA A 58 -13.06 10.08 16.85
N LEU A 59 -13.26 8.79 16.55
CA LEU A 59 -14.24 7.93 17.21
C LEU A 59 -13.87 7.56 18.66
N LEU A 60 -12.60 7.31 18.92
CA LEU A 60 -12.12 7.01 20.26
C LEU A 60 -12.29 8.18 21.20
N GLY A 61 -12.10 9.41 20.67
CA GLY A 61 -12.26 10.65 21.43
C GLY A 61 -11.23 10.81 22.53
N THR A 62 -11.30 11.95 23.24
CA THR A 62 -10.44 12.25 24.38
C THR A 62 -11.18 11.99 25.68
N ARG A 63 -10.45 11.55 26.71
CA ARG A 63 -11.00 11.37 28.05
C ARG A 63 -10.08 11.98 29.10
N GLY A 64 -10.66 12.65 30.09
CA GLY A 64 -9.90 13.30 31.16
C GLY A 64 -8.98 14.41 30.59
N ASP A 65 -7.72 14.35 30.96
CA ASP A 65 -6.68 15.31 30.53
C ASP A 65 -5.98 14.92 29.20
N GLU A 66 -6.48 13.89 28.49
CA GLU A 66 -5.92 13.50 27.21
C GLU A 66 -6.22 14.56 26.14
N THR A 67 -5.22 14.79 25.26
CA THR A 67 -5.37 15.66 24.08
C THR A 67 -5.67 14.82 22.85
N GLU A 68 -6.35 15.39 21.86
CA GLU A 68 -6.56 14.73 20.55
C GLU A 68 -5.24 14.25 19.92
N GLU A 69 -4.18 15.03 20.09
CA GLU A 69 -2.84 14.69 19.60
C GLU A 69 -2.27 13.45 20.31
N SER A 70 -2.51 13.29 21.62
CA SER A 70 -2.08 12.11 22.36
C SER A 70 -2.81 10.85 21.89
N VAL A 71 -4.14 10.93 21.74
CA VAL A 71 -4.95 9.81 21.23
C VAL A 71 -4.53 9.47 19.80
N PHE A 72 -4.32 10.45 18.94
CA PHE A 72 -3.85 10.23 17.57
C PHE A 72 -2.48 9.51 17.54
N LYS A 73 -1.53 9.95 18.37
CA LYS A 73 -0.22 9.27 18.50
C LYS A 73 -0.36 7.81 18.95
N GLN A 74 -1.23 7.52 19.93
CA GLN A 74 -1.50 6.16 20.38
C GLN A 74 -2.14 5.31 19.27
N VAL A 75 -3.07 5.89 18.50
CA VAL A 75 -3.72 5.21 17.38
C VAL A 75 -2.72 4.90 16.26
N MET A 76 -1.89 5.87 15.89
CA MET A 76 -0.83 5.67 14.88
C MET A 76 0.21 4.63 15.33
N ALA A 77 0.54 4.62 16.62
CA ALA A 77 1.42 3.61 17.22
C ALA A 77 0.73 2.25 17.44
N ARG A 78 -0.61 2.15 17.21
CA ARG A 78 -1.43 0.94 17.45
C ARG A 78 -1.41 0.47 18.91
N THR A 79 -1.25 1.39 19.85
CA THR A 79 -1.13 1.11 21.29
C THR A 79 -2.38 1.48 22.10
N HIS A 80 -3.37 2.11 21.48
CA HIS A 80 -4.61 2.46 22.17
C HIS A 80 -5.39 1.20 22.58
N PRO A 81 -5.84 1.07 23.85
CA PRO A 81 -6.44 -0.18 24.37
C PRO A 81 -7.76 -0.56 23.67
N ASP A 82 -8.50 0.41 23.14
CA ASP A 82 -9.77 0.18 22.46
C ASP A 82 -9.63 0.16 20.93
N LEU A 83 -8.40 0.06 20.41
CA LEU A 83 -8.09 -0.11 19.01
C LEU A 83 -7.62 -1.54 18.71
N GLY A 84 -8.31 -2.25 17.84
CA GLY A 84 -7.85 -3.49 17.25
C GLY A 84 -7.44 -3.26 15.78
N VAL A 85 -6.23 -3.64 15.43
CA VAL A 85 -5.76 -3.50 14.04
C VAL A 85 -5.31 -4.85 13.51
N LEU A 86 -5.82 -5.22 12.34
CA LEU A 86 -5.33 -6.31 11.54
C LEU A 86 -4.64 -5.75 10.29
N SER A 87 -3.33 -5.80 10.32
CA SER A 87 -2.47 -5.49 9.19
C SER A 87 -1.58 -6.71 8.99
N THR A 88 -1.78 -7.42 7.88
CA THR A 88 -1.00 -8.63 7.64
C THR A 88 0.28 -8.31 6.88
N GLU A 89 1.36 -8.90 7.33
CA GLU A 89 2.63 -8.90 6.59
C GLU A 89 2.71 -10.06 5.59
N ARG A 90 1.65 -10.86 5.51
CA ARG A 90 1.50 -12.00 4.58
C ARG A 90 0.81 -11.54 3.30
N VAL A 91 0.89 -12.38 2.28
CA VAL A 91 0.17 -12.17 1.02
C VAL A 91 -1.35 -12.31 1.22
N ILE A 92 -1.78 -13.17 2.14
CA ILE A 92 -3.19 -13.46 2.44
C ILE A 92 -3.40 -13.34 3.96
N ILE A 93 -4.50 -12.73 4.36
CA ILE A 93 -4.97 -12.69 5.75
C ILE A 93 -5.51 -14.07 6.14
N SER A 94 -4.98 -14.64 7.21
CA SER A 94 -5.41 -15.95 7.69
C SER A 94 -6.73 -15.86 8.47
N ILE A 95 -7.47 -16.98 8.49
CA ILE A 95 -8.73 -17.09 9.22
C ILE A 95 -8.53 -16.89 10.75
N ASP A 96 -7.40 -17.31 11.27
CA ASP A 96 -7.10 -17.21 12.71
C ASP A 96 -6.79 -15.78 13.14
N GLU A 97 -6.17 -14.96 12.26
CA GLU A 97 -5.97 -13.54 12.50
C GLU A 97 -7.33 -12.81 12.59
N VAL A 98 -8.24 -13.10 11.66
CA VAL A 98 -9.59 -12.52 11.69
C VAL A 98 -10.38 -12.99 12.91
N ARG A 99 -10.31 -14.27 13.26
CA ARG A 99 -10.96 -14.79 14.49
C ARG A 99 -10.46 -14.10 15.75
N LYS A 100 -9.17 -13.86 15.88
CA LYS A 100 -8.60 -13.13 17.01
C LYS A 100 -9.13 -11.71 17.09
N LEU A 101 -9.17 -11.00 15.95
CA LEU A 101 -9.72 -9.65 15.89
C LEU A 101 -11.22 -9.63 16.24
N VAL A 102 -12.03 -10.55 15.69
CA VAL A 102 -13.45 -10.71 16.01
C VAL A 102 -13.64 -11.02 17.50
N SER A 103 -12.83 -11.89 18.09
CA SER A 103 -12.90 -12.17 19.53
C SER A 103 -12.59 -10.92 20.35
N SER A 104 -11.61 -10.11 19.95
CA SER A 104 -11.27 -8.87 20.64
C SER A 104 -12.35 -7.80 20.50
N SER A 105 -13.15 -7.81 19.44
CA SER A 105 -14.25 -6.87 19.26
C SER A 105 -15.44 -7.09 20.21
N GLN A 106 -15.50 -8.25 20.85
CA GLN A 106 -16.60 -8.59 21.78
C GLN A 106 -16.48 -7.88 23.14
N PHE A 107 -15.35 -7.26 23.43
CA PHE A 107 -15.16 -6.51 24.68
C PHE A 107 -15.71 -5.09 24.53
N SER A 108 -16.33 -4.56 25.59
CA SER A 108 -16.73 -3.16 25.66
C SER A 108 -15.50 -2.24 25.63
N PRO A 109 -15.64 -1.00 25.12
CA PRO A 109 -14.57 -0.01 25.21
C PRO A 109 -14.18 0.23 26.67
N SER A 110 -12.87 0.30 26.94
CA SER A 110 -12.31 0.47 28.30
C SER A 110 -12.00 1.94 28.63
N VAL A 111 -11.52 2.70 27.68
CA VAL A 111 -11.11 4.10 27.82
C VAL A 111 -11.87 5.00 26.85
N GLY A 112 -11.90 4.63 25.57
CA GLY A 112 -12.52 5.43 24.51
C GLY A 112 -14.06 5.41 24.53
N HIS A 113 -14.64 6.26 23.67
CA HIS A 113 -16.11 6.25 23.44
C HIS A 113 -16.55 5.01 22.67
N TYR A 114 -15.73 4.57 21.74
CA TYR A 114 -15.94 3.40 20.90
C TYR A 114 -14.79 2.43 21.01
N ARG A 115 -15.06 1.17 20.67
CA ARG A 115 -14.06 0.18 20.32
C ARG A 115 -13.94 0.13 18.81
N VAL A 116 -12.76 0.37 18.26
CA VAL A 116 -12.55 0.47 16.83
C VAL A 116 -11.71 -0.69 16.32
N MET A 117 -12.22 -1.38 15.29
CA MET A 117 -11.56 -2.50 14.63
C MET A 117 -11.19 -2.12 13.22
N ILE A 118 -9.90 -2.12 12.87
CA ILE A 118 -9.41 -1.80 11.53
C ILE A 118 -8.87 -3.07 10.88
N ILE A 119 -9.26 -3.31 9.64
CA ILE A 119 -8.64 -4.30 8.75
C ILE A 119 -8.03 -3.56 7.58
N GLU A 120 -6.71 -3.45 7.55
CA GLU A 120 -5.98 -2.99 6.37
C GLU A 120 -5.96 -4.10 5.31
N ASP A 121 -5.93 -3.74 4.03
CA ASP A 121 -5.88 -4.70 2.92
C ASP A 121 -6.96 -5.81 3.01
N ALA A 122 -8.23 -5.43 3.25
CA ALA A 122 -9.34 -6.38 3.40
C ALA A 122 -9.59 -7.23 2.14
N ASP A 123 -9.12 -6.77 0.97
CA ASP A 123 -9.06 -7.52 -0.30
C ASP A 123 -8.19 -8.78 -0.23
N ARG A 124 -7.27 -8.85 0.74
CA ARG A 124 -6.41 -10.03 0.97
C ARG A 124 -7.08 -11.15 1.77
N MET A 125 -8.34 -10.97 2.15
CA MET A 125 -9.13 -12.04 2.77
C MET A 125 -9.72 -12.96 1.71
N ALA A 126 -9.40 -14.25 1.78
CA ALA A 126 -10.12 -15.26 1.01
C ALA A 126 -11.61 -15.30 1.42
N GLU A 127 -12.50 -15.75 0.54
CA GLU A 127 -13.94 -15.80 0.80
C GLU A 127 -14.29 -16.49 2.13
N ARG A 128 -13.64 -17.62 2.43
CA ARG A 128 -13.84 -18.35 3.70
C ARG A 128 -13.43 -17.51 4.92
N THR A 129 -12.39 -16.68 4.80
CA THR A 129 -11.93 -15.79 5.86
C THR A 129 -12.90 -14.61 6.02
N SER A 130 -13.36 -14.06 4.90
CA SER A 130 -14.37 -12.97 4.86
C SER A 130 -15.67 -13.37 5.54
N ASN A 131 -16.11 -14.61 5.39
CA ASN A 131 -17.34 -15.11 6.00
C ASN A 131 -17.29 -15.13 7.55
N VAL A 132 -16.11 -15.24 8.15
CA VAL A 132 -15.97 -15.14 9.63
C VAL A 132 -16.33 -13.76 10.15
N LEU A 133 -16.12 -12.72 9.32
CA LEU A 133 -16.38 -11.34 9.71
C LEU A 133 -17.87 -10.96 9.63
N LEU A 134 -18.67 -11.65 8.82
CA LEU A 134 -20.05 -11.27 8.51
C LEU A 134 -20.91 -11.04 9.76
N LYS A 135 -20.87 -11.97 10.72
CA LYS A 135 -21.64 -11.82 11.97
C LYS A 135 -21.25 -10.59 12.78
N ALA A 136 -19.94 -10.27 12.82
CA ALA A 136 -19.43 -9.11 13.54
C ALA A 136 -19.77 -7.79 12.84
N LEU A 137 -20.01 -7.82 11.51
CA LEU A 137 -20.46 -6.66 10.74
C LEU A 137 -21.97 -6.48 10.80
N GLU A 138 -22.75 -7.56 10.96
CA GLU A 138 -24.23 -7.51 11.06
C GLU A 138 -24.69 -7.05 12.44
N GLU A 139 -24.13 -7.67 13.48
CA GLU A 139 -24.54 -7.48 14.87
C GLU A 139 -23.31 -7.21 15.76
N PRO A 140 -22.62 -6.07 15.59
CA PRO A 140 -21.49 -5.74 16.44
C PRO A 140 -21.96 -5.45 17.87
N PRO A 141 -21.12 -5.69 18.89
CA PRO A 141 -21.40 -5.23 20.24
C PRO A 141 -21.63 -3.71 20.29
N PRO A 142 -22.42 -3.21 21.27
CA PRO A 142 -22.65 -1.77 21.41
C PRO A 142 -21.34 -0.97 21.43
N ARG A 143 -21.32 0.16 20.72
CA ARG A 143 -20.16 1.05 20.60
C ARG A 143 -18.92 0.38 19.97
N THR A 144 -19.11 -0.63 19.11
CA THR A 144 -18.04 -1.22 18.31
C THR A 144 -18.18 -0.76 16.86
N VAL A 145 -17.08 -0.27 16.28
CA VAL A 145 -17.03 0.21 14.90
C VAL A 145 -15.97 -0.56 14.13
N TRP A 146 -16.35 -1.03 12.95
CA TRP A 146 -15.45 -1.71 12.01
C TRP A 146 -15.08 -0.79 10.86
N ILE A 147 -13.79 -0.73 10.53
CA ILE A 147 -13.25 0.02 9.40
C ILE A 147 -12.44 -0.94 8.54
N LEU A 148 -12.91 -1.18 7.33
CA LEU A 148 -12.23 -2.00 6.33
C LEU A 148 -11.54 -1.10 5.32
N CYS A 149 -10.33 -1.45 4.85
CA CYS A 149 -9.64 -0.76 3.78
C CYS A 149 -9.41 -1.74 2.62
N ALA A 150 -9.75 -1.32 1.40
CA ALA A 150 -9.52 -2.11 0.18
C ALA A 150 -9.27 -1.19 -1.03
N PRO A 151 -8.60 -1.65 -2.10
CA PRO A 151 -8.40 -0.86 -3.31
C PRO A 151 -9.72 -0.48 -3.98
N SER A 152 -10.67 -1.40 -4.04
CA SER A 152 -12.00 -1.23 -4.63
C SER A 152 -13.06 -2.00 -3.85
N GLU A 153 -14.31 -1.57 -3.94
CA GLU A 153 -15.45 -2.34 -3.43
C GLU A 153 -15.56 -3.72 -4.11
N ALA A 154 -15.18 -3.80 -5.40
CA ALA A 154 -15.25 -5.03 -6.17
C ALA A 154 -14.31 -6.12 -5.66
N ASP A 155 -13.27 -5.76 -4.91
CA ASP A 155 -12.30 -6.70 -4.35
C ASP A 155 -12.84 -7.44 -3.11
N LEU A 156 -13.99 -7.00 -2.58
CA LEU A 156 -14.67 -7.66 -1.47
C LEU A 156 -15.87 -8.48 -1.92
N ILE A 157 -16.17 -9.54 -1.18
CA ILE A 157 -17.36 -10.37 -1.45
C ILE A 157 -18.66 -9.56 -1.32
N PRO A 158 -19.70 -9.86 -2.14
CA PRO A 158 -20.95 -9.11 -2.14
C PRO A 158 -21.61 -9.01 -0.77
N THR A 159 -21.48 -10.05 0.05
CA THR A 159 -22.04 -10.12 1.40
C THR A 159 -21.43 -9.14 2.38
N ILE A 160 -20.14 -8.80 2.25
CA ILE A 160 -19.50 -7.71 3.02
C ILE A 160 -19.97 -6.35 2.48
N ARG A 161 -19.93 -6.17 1.14
CA ARG A 161 -20.30 -4.89 0.51
C ARG A 161 -21.69 -4.39 0.88
N SER A 162 -22.65 -5.30 1.06
CA SER A 162 -24.04 -4.95 1.43
C SER A 162 -24.19 -4.49 2.88
N ARG A 163 -23.16 -4.61 3.72
CA ARG A 163 -23.18 -4.34 5.17
C ARG A 163 -22.28 -3.18 5.60
N VAL A 164 -21.57 -2.60 4.67
CA VAL A 164 -20.61 -1.52 4.95
C VAL A 164 -21.00 -0.24 4.23
N ARG A 165 -20.79 0.90 4.88
CA ARG A 165 -20.90 2.20 4.23
C ARG A 165 -19.58 2.54 3.57
N CYS A 166 -19.58 2.72 2.25
CA CYS A 166 -18.38 2.99 1.50
C CYS A 166 -18.04 4.48 1.47
N VAL A 167 -16.75 4.78 1.70
CA VAL A 167 -16.14 6.09 1.51
C VAL A 167 -15.00 5.91 0.49
N ARG A 168 -15.11 6.60 -0.64
CA ARG A 168 -14.16 6.48 -1.75
C ARG A 168 -13.15 7.60 -1.70
N LEU A 169 -11.88 7.22 -1.70
CA LEU A 169 -10.77 8.14 -1.84
C LEU A 169 -10.44 8.35 -3.32
N ARG A 170 -10.08 9.58 -3.65
CA ARG A 170 -9.59 9.95 -4.99
C ARG A 170 -8.06 9.84 -5.04
N THR A 171 -7.53 9.69 -6.24
CA THR A 171 -6.10 9.92 -6.45
C THR A 171 -5.84 11.41 -6.23
N PRO A 172 -4.95 11.82 -5.30
CA PRO A 172 -4.61 13.22 -5.11
C PRO A 172 -4.05 13.84 -6.38
N ALA A 173 -4.19 15.15 -6.56
CA ALA A 173 -3.51 15.84 -7.63
C ALA A 173 -1.98 15.82 -7.43
N ILE A 174 -1.20 15.81 -8.52
CA ILE A 174 0.27 15.83 -8.45
C ILE A 174 0.76 17.04 -7.64
N ALA A 175 0.13 18.20 -7.85
CA ALA A 175 0.47 19.43 -7.13
C ALA A 175 0.24 19.30 -5.61
N ASP A 176 -0.87 18.66 -5.20
CA ASP A 176 -1.19 18.46 -3.80
C ASP A 176 -0.18 17.53 -3.10
N VAL A 177 0.23 16.45 -3.79
CA VAL A 177 1.28 15.55 -3.27
C VAL A 177 2.63 16.25 -3.21
N ALA A 178 2.97 17.06 -4.21
CA ALA A 178 4.21 17.84 -4.21
C ALA A 178 4.22 18.85 -3.05
N GLN A 179 3.10 19.54 -2.79
CA GLN A 179 2.98 20.44 -1.65
C GLN A 179 3.13 19.71 -0.32
N LEU A 180 2.49 18.56 -0.16
CA LEU A 180 2.63 17.73 1.04
C LEU A 180 4.10 17.35 1.32
N LEU A 181 4.88 17.00 0.27
CA LEU A 181 6.31 16.67 0.41
C LEU A 181 7.14 17.89 0.84
N GLN A 182 6.80 19.09 0.34
CA GLN A 182 7.47 20.31 0.75
C GLN A 182 7.19 20.64 2.22
N ASP A 183 5.93 20.58 2.63
CA ASP A 183 5.49 20.97 3.97
C ASP A 183 5.94 19.96 5.04
N ARG A 184 5.83 18.67 4.76
CA ARG A 184 6.14 17.60 5.72
C ARG A 184 7.62 17.22 5.75
N ASP A 185 8.24 17.10 4.56
CA ASP A 185 9.57 16.51 4.41
C ASP A 185 10.65 17.56 4.10
N GLY A 186 10.27 18.84 3.92
CA GLY A 186 11.20 19.92 3.61
C GLY A 186 11.89 19.79 2.26
N VAL A 187 11.30 19.05 1.32
CA VAL A 187 11.89 18.76 0.00
C VAL A 187 11.77 19.98 -0.91
N ALA A 188 12.80 20.25 -1.72
CA ALA A 188 12.77 21.33 -2.71
C ALA A 188 11.62 21.15 -3.72
N PRO A 189 10.98 22.26 -4.18
CA PRO A 189 9.76 22.20 -4.99
C PRO A 189 9.89 21.40 -6.30
N ASP A 190 11.04 21.49 -6.97
CA ASP A 190 11.34 20.76 -8.20
C ASP A 190 11.47 19.25 -7.97
N ILE A 191 12.13 18.84 -6.89
CA ILE A 191 12.27 17.44 -6.47
C ILE A 191 10.89 16.90 -6.05
N ALA A 192 10.12 17.67 -5.28
CA ALA A 192 8.80 17.28 -4.82
C ALA A 192 7.83 17.05 -6.00
N LEU A 193 7.80 17.97 -6.97
CA LEU A 193 6.96 17.86 -8.16
C LEU A 193 7.36 16.68 -9.04
N ARG A 194 8.68 16.48 -9.25
CA ARG A 194 9.20 15.33 -9.97
C ARG A 194 8.80 14.02 -9.29
N ALA A 195 9.03 13.90 -8.00
CA ALA A 195 8.72 12.70 -7.22
C ALA A 195 7.21 12.39 -7.21
N ALA A 196 6.36 13.41 -7.05
CA ALA A 196 4.91 13.25 -7.09
C ALA A 196 4.42 12.75 -8.46
N ARG A 197 4.98 13.28 -9.56
CA ARG A 197 4.68 12.85 -10.94
C ARG A 197 5.14 11.42 -11.19
N GLU A 198 6.41 11.11 -10.92
CA GLU A 198 6.99 9.78 -11.12
C GLU A 198 6.32 8.70 -10.27
N ALA A 199 5.85 9.06 -9.08
CA ALA A 199 5.06 8.19 -8.21
C ALA A 199 3.57 8.09 -8.61
N GLN A 200 3.11 8.82 -9.64
CA GLN A 200 1.71 8.86 -10.05
C GLN A 200 0.76 9.18 -8.88
N SER A 201 1.13 10.19 -8.08
CA SER A 201 0.42 10.62 -6.87
C SER A 201 0.33 9.58 -5.74
N HIS A 202 1.08 8.49 -5.80
CA HIS A 202 1.19 7.55 -4.67
C HIS A 202 2.02 8.17 -3.56
N ILE A 203 1.39 8.66 -2.48
CA ILE A 203 2.03 9.47 -1.42
C ILE A 203 3.30 8.82 -0.85
N GLY A 204 3.22 7.55 -0.44
CA GLY A 204 4.37 6.85 0.14
C GLY A 204 5.53 6.66 -0.84
N MET A 205 5.25 6.42 -2.13
CA MET A 205 6.30 6.31 -3.14
C MET A 205 6.86 7.68 -3.50
N ALA A 206 6.03 8.72 -3.57
CA ALA A 206 6.47 10.09 -3.80
C ALA A 206 7.44 10.54 -2.69
N HIS A 207 7.10 10.29 -1.43
CA HIS A 207 8.01 10.52 -0.30
C HIS A 207 9.35 9.78 -0.48
N ARG A 208 9.31 8.50 -0.81
CA ARG A 208 10.52 7.69 -1.01
C ARG A 208 11.37 8.21 -2.17
N LEU A 209 10.76 8.54 -3.32
CA LEU A 209 11.48 9.11 -4.45
C LEU A 209 12.01 10.51 -4.16
N ALA A 210 11.35 11.29 -3.32
CA ALA A 210 11.82 12.61 -2.92
C ALA A 210 13.02 12.56 -1.98
N THR A 211 13.02 11.65 -1.01
CA THR A 211 13.98 11.61 0.10
C THR A 211 15.15 10.63 -0.09
N ASN A 212 15.01 9.62 -0.98
CA ASN A 212 16.00 8.57 -1.16
C ASN A 212 16.57 8.54 -2.60
N ALA A 213 17.85 8.89 -2.74
CA ALA A 213 18.54 8.91 -4.02
C ALA A 213 18.65 7.52 -4.67
N ASP A 214 18.91 6.48 -3.88
CA ASP A 214 19.07 5.11 -4.38
C ASP A 214 17.73 4.58 -4.93
N ALA A 215 16.61 5.00 -4.34
CA ALA A 215 15.29 4.64 -4.86
C ALA A 215 15.03 5.27 -6.24
N ARG A 216 15.47 6.51 -6.45
CA ARG A 216 15.40 7.16 -7.77
C ARG A 216 16.28 6.45 -8.80
N GLU A 217 17.51 6.13 -8.43
CA GLU A 217 18.45 5.42 -9.30
C GLU A 217 17.93 4.03 -9.68
N ARG A 218 17.40 3.27 -8.73
CA ARG A 218 16.79 1.95 -9.02
C ARG A 218 15.60 2.06 -9.97
N ARG A 219 14.74 3.07 -9.80
CA ARG A 219 13.62 3.33 -10.72
C ARG A 219 14.12 3.66 -12.13
N GLU A 220 15.07 4.56 -12.25
CA GLU A 220 15.66 4.95 -13.54
C GLU A 220 16.33 3.74 -14.22
N ARG A 221 17.07 2.94 -13.47
CA ARG A 221 17.67 1.69 -13.98
C ARG A 221 16.61 0.68 -14.42
N THR A 222 15.49 0.58 -13.73
CA THR A 222 14.35 -0.26 -14.15
C THR A 222 13.85 0.14 -15.54
N LEU A 223 13.64 1.44 -15.78
CA LEU A 223 13.12 1.95 -17.05
C LEU A 223 14.15 1.80 -18.17
N THR A 224 15.40 2.15 -17.93
CA THR A 224 16.48 2.08 -18.95
C THR A 224 16.79 0.65 -19.34
N THR A 225 16.80 -0.30 -18.39
CA THR A 225 17.00 -1.73 -18.67
C THR A 225 16.02 -2.25 -19.71
N VAL A 226 14.76 -1.85 -19.64
CA VAL A 226 13.74 -2.32 -20.59
C VAL A 226 13.86 -1.60 -21.96
N LEU A 227 14.26 -0.35 -21.97
CA LEU A 227 14.47 0.42 -23.20
C LEU A 227 15.68 -0.09 -24.02
N GLU A 228 16.62 -0.79 -23.39
CA GLU A 228 17.81 -1.36 -24.02
C GLU A 228 17.60 -2.74 -24.66
N ILE A 229 16.47 -3.40 -24.40
CA ILE A 229 16.15 -4.73 -24.94
C ILE A 229 16.07 -4.70 -26.48
N ARG A 230 16.84 -5.55 -27.14
CA ARG A 230 16.87 -5.73 -28.61
C ARG A 230 16.69 -7.19 -29.03
N THR A 231 17.12 -8.12 -28.22
CA THR A 231 17.12 -9.56 -28.48
C THR A 231 16.40 -10.33 -27.36
N VAL A 232 16.04 -11.59 -27.64
CA VAL A 232 15.47 -12.47 -26.63
C VAL A 232 16.46 -12.71 -25.47
N ALA A 233 17.76 -12.76 -25.77
CA ALA A 233 18.80 -12.88 -24.75
C ALA A 233 18.79 -11.65 -23.81
N ASP A 234 18.68 -10.44 -24.37
CA ASP A 234 18.57 -9.21 -23.56
C ASP A 234 17.31 -9.25 -22.67
N ALA A 235 16.19 -9.78 -23.18
CA ALA A 235 14.95 -9.89 -22.41
C ALA A 235 15.11 -10.80 -21.18
N VAL A 236 15.81 -11.93 -21.33
CA VAL A 236 16.10 -12.86 -20.21
C VAL A 236 17.03 -12.20 -19.19
N ILE A 237 18.09 -11.54 -19.64
CA ILE A 237 19.01 -10.80 -18.76
C ILE A 237 18.28 -9.67 -18.03
N ALA A 238 17.44 -8.90 -18.75
CA ALA A 238 16.64 -7.83 -18.17
C ALA A 238 15.66 -8.37 -17.11
N ALA A 239 15.02 -9.53 -17.33
CA ALA A 239 14.14 -10.14 -16.34
C ALA A 239 14.87 -10.44 -15.02
N THR A 240 16.08 -10.99 -15.12
CA THR A 240 16.96 -11.25 -13.96
C THR A 240 17.32 -9.93 -13.25
N THR A 241 17.73 -8.92 -14.02
CA THR A 241 18.08 -7.59 -13.49
C THR A 241 16.90 -6.95 -12.75
N LEU A 242 15.69 -6.97 -13.32
CA LEU A 242 14.49 -6.42 -12.69
C LEU A 242 14.12 -7.18 -11.40
N LEU A 243 14.29 -8.50 -11.40
CA LEU A 243 14.06 -9.31 -10.20
C LEU A 243 15.05 -8.96 -9.09
N ASP A 244 16.33 -8.75 -9.43
CA ASP A 244 17.36 -8.39 -8.45
C ASP A 244 17.18 -6.96 -7.94
N LEU A 245 16.75 -6.01 -8.79
CA LEU A 245 16.37 -4.66 -8.36
C LEU A 245 15.19 -4.71 -7.37
N SER A 246 14.19 -5.55 -7.65
CA SER A 246 13.05 -5.72 -6.74
C SER A 246 13.45 -6.35 -5.40
N LYS A 247 14.36 -7.33 -5.40
CA LYS A 247 14.91 -7.91 -4.17
C LYS A 247 15.69 -6.87 -3.35
N ALA A 248 16.58 -6.13 -4.00
CA ALA A 248 17.35 -5.08 -3.36
C ALA A 248 16.44 -4.01 -2.72
N ASP A 249 15.36 -3.66 -3.40
CA ASP A 249 14.36 -2.72 -2.91
C ASP A 249 13.62 -3.25 -1.68
N ALA A 250 13.17 -4.51 -1.72
CA ALA A 250 12.51 -5.17 -0.60
C ALA A 250 13.44 -5.29 0.62
N THR A 251 14.70 -5.67 0.40
CA THR A 251 15.72 -5.78 1.46
C THR A 251 15.99 -4.42 2.11
N ALA A 252 16.20 -3.38 1.31
CA ALA A 252 16.47 -2.03 1.82
C ALA A 252 15.32 -1.46 2.69
N LEU A 253 14.08 -1.94 2.48
CA LEU A 253 12.92 -1.53 3.27
C LEU A 253 12.78 -2.27 4.60
N THR A 254 13.32 -3.47 4.72
CA THR A 254 13.07 -4.37 5.85
C THR A 254 14.30 -4.62 6.72
N GLU A 255 15.51 -4.49 6.16
CA GLU A 255 16.75 -4.91 6.81
C GLU A 255 17.00 -4.20 8.15
N GLU A 256 16.85 -2.88 8.19
CA GLU A 256 17.04 -2.12 9.42
C GLU A 256 16.01 -2.50 10.50
N ARG A 257 14.76 -2.62 10.10
CA ARG A 257 13.66 -3.05 10.99
C ARG A 257 13.88 -4.47 11.51
N ASP A 258 14.23 -5.40 10.63
CA ASP A 258 14.45 -6.80 10.99
C ASP A 258 15.65 -6.95 11.93
N ALA A 259 16.71 -6.15 11.74
CA ALA A 259 17.85 -6.08 12.65
C ALA A 259 17.46 -5.54 14.04
N GLN A 260 16.70 -4.44 14.08
CA GLN A 260 16.21 -3.84 15.33
C GLN A 260 15.27 -4.80 16.09
N GLU A 261 14.35 -5.47 15.40
CA GLU A 261 13.46 -6.46 16.01
C GLU A 261 14.24 -7.64 16.60
N ARG A 262 15.24 -8.14 15.88
CA ARG A 262 16.10 -9.22 16.36
C ARG A 262 16.88 -8.81 17.61
N GLU A 263 17.46 -7.62 17.58
CA GLU A 263 18.21 -7.09 18.74
C GLU A 263 17.31 -6.85 19.95
N ALA A 264 16.12 -6.29 19.74
CA ALA A 264 15.13 -6.09 20.79
C ALA A 264 14.66 -7.43 21.40
N ALA A 265 14.41 -8.44 20.55
CA ALA A 265 14.05 -9.78 20.99
C ALA A 265 15.17 -10.41 21.83
N LEU A 266 16.41 -10.35 21.38
CA LEU A 266 17.55 -10.89 22.13
C LEU A 266 17.74 -10.17 23.47
N ARG A 267 17.61 -8.85 23.51
CA ARG A 267 17.68 -8.07 24.76
C ARG A 267 16.57 -8.42 25.74
N SER A 268 15.32 -8.52 25.26
CA SER A 268 14.16 -8.87 26.10
C SER A 268 14.26 -10.29 26.69
N LEU A 269 14.99 -11.17 26.00
CA LEU A 269 15.24 -12.55 26.40
C LEU A 269 16.52 -12.72 27.24
N GLY A 270 17.19 -11.61 27.58
CA GLY A 270 18.39 -11.62 28.43
C GLY A 270 19.64 -12.25 27.77
N VAL A 271 19.67 -12.32 26.43
CA VAL A 271 20.81 -12.84 25.67
C VAL A 271 21.77 -11.69 25.35
N ALA A 272 22.99 -11.77 25.87
CA ALA A 272 24.05 -10.79 25.54
C ALA A 272 24.43 -10.85 24.05
N PRO A 273 24.89 -9.74 23.45
CA PRO A 273 25.37 -9.74 22.07
C PRO A 273 26.45 -10.82 21.83
N GLY A 274 26.22 -11.72 20.88
CA GLY A 274 27.13 -12.85 20.61
C GLY A 274 27.01 -14.06 21.55
N GLY A 275 26.09 -14.04 22.52
CA GLY A 275 25.83 -15.12 23.45
C GLY A 275 25.12 -16.32 22.83
N THR A 276 25.25 -17.49 23.46
CA THR A 276 24.58 -18.72 23.03
C THR A 276 23.08 -18.64 23.34
N ILE A 277 22.24 -18.86 22.33
CA ILE A 277 20.78 -18.83 22.44
C ILE A 277 20.27 -20.07 23.20
N PRO A 278 19.60 -19.93 24.37
CA PRO A 278 19.00 -21.05 25.10
C PRO A 278 17.99 -21.82 24.24
N PRO A 279 17.90 -23.17 24.41
CA PRO A 279 16.97 -23.99 23.62
C PRO A 279 15.51 -23.55 23.71
N ALA A 280 15.05 -23.07 24.86
CA ALA A 280 13.69 -22.59 25.08
C ALA A 280 13.34 -21.35 24.22
N LEU A 281 14.34 -20.54 23.87
CA LEU A 281 14.15 -19.30 23.12
C LEU A 281 14.27 -19.50 21.59
N ARG A 282 14.79 -20.64 21.17
CA ARG A 282 14.96 -20.95 19.73
C ARG A 282 13.63 -20.96 18.97
N ALA A 283 12.56 -21.42 19.63
CA ALA A 283 11.22 -21.46 19.01
C ALA A 283 10.68 -20.04 18.71
N GLN A 284 10.88 -19.10 19.64
CA GLN A 284 10.46 -17.70 19.45
C GLN A 284 11.27 -17.00 18.36
N LEU A 285 12.59 -17.16 18.37
CA LEU A 285 13.46 -16.61 17.34
C LEU A 285 13.15 -17.22 15.95
N LYS A 286 12.89 -18.52 15.88
CA LYS A 286 12.48 -19.18 14.64
C LYS A 286 11.15 -18.64 14.11
N ALA A 287 10.16 -18.42 14.99
CA ALA A 287 8.88 -17.83 14.59
C ALA A 287 9.06 -16.40 14.03
N MET A 288 9.91 -15.59 14.69
CA MET A 288 10.26 -14.26 14.21
C MET A 288 10.96 -14.31 12.84
N GLU A 289 11.96 -15.19 12.65
CA GLU A 289 12.64 -15.38 11.37
C GLU A 289 11.69 -15.85 10.26
N GLU A 290 10.70 -16.68 10.59
CA GLU A 290 9.65 -17.08 9.64
C GLU A 290 8.76 -15.91 9.26
N ASP A 291 8.40 -15.02 10.18
CA ASP A 291 7.63 -13.81 9.89
C ASP A 291 8.46 -12.81 9.08
N GLN A 292 9.76 -12.66 9.35
CA GLN A 292 10.68 -11.86 8.53
C GLN A 292 10.77 -12.39 7.09
N LYS A 293 10.88 -13.72 6.89
CA LYS A 293 10.86 -14.34 5.57
C LYS A 293 9.53 -14.09 4.82
N ARG A 294 8.41 -14.12 5.54
CA ARG A 294 7.09 -13.82 4.96
C ARG A 294 7.00 -12.36 4.52
N ARG A 295 7.50 -11.42 5.34
CA ARG A 295 7.63 -10.00 4.97
C ARG A 295 8.48 -9.81 3.71
N ALA A 296 9.65 -10.44 3.65
CA ALA A 296 10.54 -10.37 2.49
C ALA A 296 9.83 -10.89 1.22
N THR A 297 9.05 -11.98 1.32
CA THR A 297 8.26 -12.50 0.20
C THR A 297 7.19 -11.52 -0.25
N ARG A 298 6.49 -10.85 0.67
CA ARG A 298 5.52 -9.80 0.36
C ARG A 298 6.23 -8.60 -0.27
N GLY A 299 7.31 -8.11 0.36
CA GLY A 299 8.09 -6.97 -0.14
C GLY A 299 8.60 -7.19 -1.57
N LEU A 300 9.03 -8.41 -1.88
CA LEU A 300 9.42 -8.76 -3.24
C LEU A 300 8.24 -8.66 -4.23
N ARG A 301 7.06 -9.16 -3.88
CA ARG A 301 5.87 -9.05 -4.73
C ARG A 301 5.43 -7.61 -4.94
N ASP A 302 5.39 -6.83 -3.86
CA ASP A 302 5.05 -5.42 -3.91
C ASP A 302 6.08 -4.62 -4.75
N GLY A 303 7.37 -4.99 -4.67
CA GLY A 303 8.45 -4.43 -5.48
C GLY A 303 8.31 -4.77 -6.97
N ILE A 304 7.95 -6.01 -7.30
CA ILE A 304 7.72 -6.42 -8.70
C ILE A 304 6.48 -5.73 -9.25
N ASP A 305 5.39 -5.63 -8.49
CA ASP A 305 4.20 -4.90 -8.90
C ASP A 305 4.51 -3.43 -9.17
N ARG A 306 5.35 -2.81 -8.34
CA ARG A 306 5.85 -1.45 -8.56
C ARG A 306 6.61 -1.32 -9.87
N ILE A 307 7.54 -2.23 -10.16
CA ILE A 307 8.28 -2.26 -11.42
C ILE A 307 7.30 -2.31 -12.60
N MET A 308 6.27 -3.15 -12.53
CA MET A 308 5.27 -3.24 -13.60
C MET A 308 4.44 -1.96 -13.76
N VAL A 309 4.10 -1.27 -12.67
CA VAL A 309 3.44 0.04 -12.71
C VAL A 309 4.37 1.08 -13.36
N ASP A 310 5.66 1.09 -13.02
CA ASP A 310 6.64 1.98 -13.64
C ASP A 310 6.79 1.70 -15.15
N LEU A 311 6.82 0.45 -15.56
CA LEU A 311 6.85 0.06 -16.98
C LEU A 311 5.56 0.45 -17.72
N LEU A 312 4.39 0.29 -17.09
CA LEU A 312 3.14 0.77 -17.67
C LEU A 312 3.17 2.29 -17.88
N SER A 313 3.73 3.05 -16.93
CA SER A 313 3.89 4.50 -17.08
C SER A 313 4.81 4.87 -18.23
N LEU A 314 5.90 4.12 -18.42
CA LEU A 314 6.83 4.28 -19.53
C LEU A 314 6.15 4.06 -20.88
N TYR A 315 5.47 2.93 -21.05
CA TYR A 315 4.80 2.60 -22.30
C TYR A 315 3.58 3.49 -22.58
N ARG A 316 2.90 3.99 -21.54
CA ARG A 316 1.91 5.04 -21.67
C ARG A 316 2.52 6.31 -22.27
N ASP A 317 3.65 6.76 -21.77
CA ASP A 317 4.33 7.96 -22.26
C ASP A 317 4.80 7.77 -23.72
N ILE A 318 5.32 6.58 -24.07
CA ILE A 318 5.66 6.23 -25.45
C ILE A 318 4.40 6.30 -26.36
N LEU A 319 3.29 5.70 -25.91
CA LEU A 319 2.04 5.70 -26.67
C LEU A 319 1.50 7.12 -26.89
N LEU A 320 1.47 7.96 -25.85
CA LEU A 320 1.04 9.35 -25.97
C LEU A 320 1.89 10.13 -26.96
N THR A 321 3.21 9.91 -26.95
CA THR A 321 4.15 10.51 -27.91
C THR A 321 3.86 10.04 -29.33
N GLN A 322 3.60 8.75 -29.55
CA GLN A 322 3.29 8.17 -30.87
C GLN A 322 2.02 8.73 -31.50
N ILE A 323 0.97 8.92 -30.69
CA ILE A 323 -0.33 9.39 -31.20
C ILE A 323 -0.49 10.91 -31.14
N GLY A 324 0.52 11.64 -30.64
CA GLY A 324 0.47 13.10 -30.48
C GLY A 324 -0.66 13.57 -29.55
N ALA A 325 -1.07 12.73 -28.58
CA ALA A 325 -2.15 13.07 -27.67
C ALA A 325 -1.71 14.11 -26.64
N PRO A 326 -2.57 15.11 -26.33
CA PRO A 326 -2.30 16.03 -25.23
C PRO A 326 -2.34 15.28 -23.91
N GLY A 327 -1.29 15.40 -23.10
CA GLY A 327 -1.20 14.81 -21.78
C GLY A 327 0.17 15.03 -21.16
N GLU A 328 0.20 15.17 -19.84
CA GLU A 328 1.47 15.27 -19.14
C GLU A 328 2.17 13.91 -19.11
N LEU A 329 3.42 13.90 -19.57
CA LEU A 329 4.28 12.74 -19.48
C LEU A 329 4.78 12.56 -18.03
N ILE A 330 4.90 11.31 -17.61
CA ILE A 330 5.34 10.94 -16.27
C ILE A 330 6.87 10.94 -16.19
N ASN A 331 7.52 10.36 -17.20
CA ASN A 331 8.96 10.03 -17.18
C ASN A 331 9.80 11.08 -17.93
N LEU A 332 9.71 12.35 -17.54
CA LEU A 332 10.40 13.46 -18.19
C LEU A 332 11.92 13.35 -18.14
N SER A 333 12.50 12.69 -17.13
CA SER A 333 13.94 12.49 -17.01
C SER A 333 14.56 11.66 -18.15
N ILE A 334 13.76 10.82 -18.80
CA ILE A 334 14.18 9.95 -19.92
C ILE A 334 13.44 10.28 -21.23
N LEU A 335 13.02 11.53 -21.42
CA LEU A 335 12.23 11.95 -22.58
C LEU A 335 12.90 11.63 -23.91
N ASN A 336 14.23 11.80 -24.01
CA ASN A 336 14.96 11.48 -25.23
C ASN A 336 14.86 9.99 -25.60
N ASN A 337 14.90 9.11 -24.61
CA ASN A 337 14.75 7.67 -24.81
C ASN A 337 13.32 7.33 -25.24
N ILE A 338 12.31 7.97 -24.63
CA ILE A 338 10.89 7.81 -24.99
C ILE A 338 10.68 8.19 -26.45
N ASN A 339 11.16 9.36 -26.87
CA ASN A 339 11.06 9.82 -28.25
C ASN A 339 11.75 8.86 -29.23
N ALA A 340 12.93 8.36 -28.90
CA ALA A 340 13.67 7.41 -29.72
C ALA A 340 12.92 6.07 -29.89
N VAL A 341 12.25 5.59 -28.84
CA VAL A 341 11.44 4.37 -28.93
C VAL A 341 10.14 4.63 -29.67
N ALA A 342 9.46 5.75 -29.41
CA ALA A 342 8.24 6.13 -30.08
C ALA A 342 8.43 6.21 -31.61
N ALA A 343 9.58 6.73 -32.07
CA ALA A 343 9.89 6.83 -33.49
C ALA A 343 10.14 5.49 -34.21
N ARG A 344 10.55 4.43 -33.47
CA ARG A 344 10.90 3.11 -34.05
C ARG A 344 9.86 2.02 -33.79
N THR A 345 8.81 2.31 -33.06
CA THR A 345 7.73 1.36 -32.73
C THR A 345 6.38 1.92 -33.12
N THR A 346 5.37 1.06 -33.19
CA THR A 346 4.00 1.47 -33.55
C THR A 346 3.08 1.51 -32.32
N PRO A 347 2.00 2.31 -32.31
CA PRO A 347 1.02 2.30 -31.21
C PRO A 347 0.44 0.92 -30.93
N VAL A 348 0.23 0.10 -31.97
CA VAL A 348 -0.27 -1.28 -31.80
C VAL A 348 0.73 -2.15 -31.06
N ALA A 349 2.02 -2.05 -31.39
CA ALA A 349 3.08 -2.76 -30.69
C ALA A 349 3.18 -2.31 -29.22
N THR A 350 3.08 -1.01 -28.96
CA THR A 350 3.11 -0.45 -27.61
C THR A 350 1.93 -0.96 -26.76
N LEU A 351 0.71 -0.98 -27.32
CA LEU A 351 -0.47 -1.55 -26.64
C LEU A 351 -0.29 -3.04 -26.34
N ALA A 352 0.24 -3.83 -27.28
CA ALA A 352 0.49 -5.25 -27.07
C ALA A 352 1.50 -5.51 -25.94
N ILE A 353 2.49 -4.61 -25.76
CA ILE A 353 3.44 -4.67 -24.63
C ILE A 353 2.72 -4.34 -23.32
N MET A 354 1.88 -3.30 -23.28
CA MET A 354 1.09 -2.95 -22.10
C MET A 354 0.16 -4.10 -21.67
N ASP A 355 -0.50 -4.76 -22.62
CA ASP A 355 -1.30 -5.98 -22.36
C ASP A 355 -0.43 -7.10 -21.80
N GLY A 356 0.81 -7.24 -22.31
CA GLY A 356 1.78 -8.19 -21.79
C GLY A 356 2.15 -7.95 -20.33
N ILE A 357 2.32 -6.69 -19.93
CA ILE A 357 2.58 -6.28 -18.55
C ILE A 357 1.36 -6.60 -17.67
N ALA A 358 0.15 -6.26 -18.10
CA ALA A 358 -1.08 -6.55 -17.37
C ALA A 358 -1.27 -8.06 -17.17
N GLU A 359 -0.96 -8.87 -18.18
CA GLU A 359 -1.01 -10.33 -18.09
C GLU A 359 0.04 -10.89 -17.12
N ALA A 360 1.27 -10.36 -17.12
CA ALA A 360 2.30 -10.78 -16.19
C ALA A 360 1.90 -10.47 -14.72
N ARG A 361 1.27 -9.33 -14.44
CA ARG A 361 0.71 -9.02 -13.12
C ARG A 361 -0.29 -10.08 -12.67
N ARG A 362 -1.29 -10.39 -13.50
CA ARG A 362 -2.30 -11.44 -13.20
C ARG A 362 -1.68 -12.80 -12.92
N ARG A 363 -0.64 -13.18 -13.68
CA ARG A 363 0.06 -14.46 -13.48
C ARG A 363 0.78 -14.52 -12.14
N ILE A 364 1.44 -13.43 -11.73
CA ILE A 364 2.12 -13.35 -10.42
C ILE A 364 1.09 -13.39 -9.28
N GLU A 365 -0.05 -12.71 -9.41
CA GLU A 365 -1.17 -12.80 -8.48
C GLU A 365 -1.68 -14.25 -8.35
N SER A 366 -1.69 -14.98 -9.47
CA SER A 366 -2.05 -16.41 -9.54
C SER A 366 -0.91 -17.36 -9.13
N ASN A 367 0.13 -16.87 -8.44
CA ASN A 367 1.28 -17.63 -7.95
C ASN A 367 2.20 -18.25 -9.03
N VAL A 368 2.22 -17.74 -10.24
CA VAL A 368 3.27 -18.08 -11.21
C VAL A 368 4.60 -17.50 -10.72
N ALA A 369 5.69 -18.23 -10.93
CA ALA A 369 7.02 -17.78 -10.54
C ALA A 369 7.35 -16.42 -11.19
N PRO A 370 7.71 -15.37 -10.42
CA PRO A 370 7.95 -14.04 -10.94
C PRO A 370 8.98 -13.99 -12.07
N ALA A 371 10.07 -14.76 -11.99
CA ALA A 371 11.08 -14.82 -13.04
C ALA A 371 10.48 -15.22 -14.39
N LEU A 372 9.68 -16.29 -14.43
CA LEU A 372 9.02 -16.76 -15.66
C LEU A 372 8.00 -15.76 -16.21
N ALA A 373 7.26 -15.08 -15.32
CA ALA A 373 6.30 -14.06 -15.72
C ALA A 373 7.00 -12.85 -16.35
N LEU A 374 8.10 -12.39 -15.75
CA LEU A 374 8.93 -11.29 -16.27
C LEU A 374 9.60 -11.66 -17.60
N GLU A 375 10.20 -12.85 -17.70
CA GLU A 375 10.81 -13.32 -18.95
C GLU A 375 9.77 -13.34 -20.09
N ALA A 376 8.61 -13.97 -19.87
CA ALA A 376 7.55 -14.05 -20.85
C ALA A 376 7.02 -12.66 -21.27
N MET A 377 6.93 -11.73 -20.32
CA MET A 377 6.54 -10.34 -20.56
C MET A 377 7.58 -9.62 -21.41
N LEU A 378 8.86 -9.71 -21.06
CA LEU A 378 9.94 -8.98 -21.76
C LEU A 378 10.24 -9.55 -23.14
N VAL A 379 10.04 -10.85 -23.35
CA VAL A 379 10.11 -11.44 -24.70
C VAL A 379 9.07 -10.81 -25.63
N LYS A 380 7.87 -10.44 -25.13
CA LYS A 380 6.88 -9.72 -25.94
C LYS A 380 7.38 -8.36 -26.42
N VAL A 381 8.22 -7.67 -25.62
CA VAL A 381 8.84 -6.38 -26.05
C VAL A 381 9.64 -6.59 -27.34
N VAL A 382 10.41 -7.69 -27.42
CA VAL A 382 11.21 -8.02 -28.60
C VAL A 382 10.33 -8.40 -29.79
N VAL A 383 9.34 -9.25 -29.58
CA VAL A 383 8.45 -9.76 -30.64
C VAL A 383 7.59 -8.62 -31.21
N SER A 384 7.02 -7.78 -30.36
CA SER A 384 6.20 -6.66 -30.79
C SER A 384 7.02 -5.54 -31.45
N GLY A 385 8.29 -5.33 -31.02
CA GLY A 385 9.19 -4.33 -31.62
C GLY A 385 9.76 -4.73 -32.97
N ARG A 386 9.67 -5.99 -33.39
CA ARG A 386 10.13 -6.50 -34.69
C ARG A 386 9.07 -6.43 -35.80
N GLY A 387 7.87 -6.00 -35.48
CA GLY A 387 6.72 -5.97 -36.40
C GLY A 387 6.70 -4.77 -37.38
N VAL A 388 7.87 -4.16 -37.67
CA VAL A 388 8.01 -3.11 -38.68
C VAL A 388 9.04 -3.55 -39.72
#